data_319f413ccef4d425d3c22d4e0d059ef7
#
_entry.id   319f413ccef4d425d3c22d4e0d059ef7
#
_cell.length_a   1.000
_cell.length_b   1.000
_cell.length_c   1.000
_cell.angle_alpha   90.00
_cell.angle_beta   90.00
_cell.angle_gamma   90.00
#
_symmetry.space_group_name_H-M   'P 1'
#
loop_
_entity.id
_entity.type
_entity.pdbx_description
1 polymer ?
#
loop_
_entity_poly.entity_id
_entity_poly.type
_entity_poly.pdbx_seq_one_letter_code
_entity_poly.pdbx_strand_id
1 'polypeptide(L)'
;AYAIIIENEQEIMKNSKIYPWIVVALLWGVALLNYMDRQMLSTMKDAMQLDIAELQSATNFGRLMAVFLWIYGFMSPVAGMIADRLNRKWLIVGSLFVWSAVTFGMGYAETFTQVYWLRALMGVSEALYIPAGLSLIADWHQDKSRSLAVGIHMTGLYTGQAIGGFGATVAAAYSWHTAFHWFGIIGIVYAFILVVFLRENKEHMEIERLRREEPKQKSSVFKGLSLLFSNVAFWVILFYFAAPSLPGWATKNWLPTLFAENLNIPMSEAGPMSTIT
;
A
#
# COMPACT_ATOMS: atom_id res chain seq x y z
N ALA A 1 38.51 4.55 5.81
CA ALA A 1 38.28 3.10 5.94
C ALA A 1 36.77 2.79 5.81
N TYR A 2 35.87 3.45 6.57
CA TYR A 2 34.41 3.19 6.51
C TYR A 2 33.78 3.52 5.14
N ALA A 3 34.22 4.63 4.52
CA ALA A 3 33.79 5.01 3.17
C ALA A 3 34.20 3.99 2.10
N ILE A 4 35.41 3.45 2.18
CA ILE A 4 35.93 2.42 1.25
C ILE A 4 35.18 1.10 1.40
N ILE A 5 34.80 0.72 2.62
CA ILE A 5 33.99 -0.48 2.87
C ILE A 5 32.59 -0.32 2.26
N ILE A 6 31.97 0.84 2.42
CA ILE A 6 30.66 1.14 1.83
C ILE A 6 30.75 1.19 0.28
N GLU A 7 31.80 1.74 -0.28
CA GLU A 7 32.03 1.76 -1.73
C GLU A 7 32.24 0.34 -2.29
N ASN A 8 33.06 -0.48 -1.64
CA ASN A 8 33.29 -1.86 -2.04
C ASN A 8 32.02 -2.74 -1.91
N GLU A 9 31.25 -2.59 -0.83
CA GLU A 9 29.96 -3.28 -0.70
C GLU A 9 28.96 -2.84 -1.77
N GLN A 10 28.98 -1.58 -2.16
CA GLN A 10 28.11 -1.06 -3.23
C GLN A 10 28.54 -1.57 -4.61
N GLU A 11 29.82 -1.73 -4.86
CA GLU A 11 30.36 -2.26 -6.11
C GLU A 11 30.10 -3.77 -6.26
N ILE A 12 30.25 -4.54 -5.18
CA ILE A 12 29.92 -5.97 -5.13
C ILE A 12 28.41 -6.18 -5.37
N MET A 13 27.55 -5.31 -4.85
CA MET A 13 26.11 -5.43 -5.04
C MET A 13 25.65 -4.92 -6.41
N LYS A 14 26.33 -3.95 -7.01
CA LYS A 14 26.08 -3.49 -8.38
C LYS A 14 26.25 -4.62 -9.40
N ASN A 15 27.21 -5.51 -9.18
CA ASN A 15 27.48 -6.68 -10.02
C ASN A 15 26.67 -7.93 -9.63
N SER A 16 25.91 -7.89 -8.56
CA SER A 16 25.11 -9.02 -8.09
C SER A 16 23.81 -9.14 -8.87
N LYS A 17 23.65 -10.23 -9.61
CA LYS A 17 22.36 -10.61 -10.24
C LYS A 17 21.25 -10.90 -9.21
N ILE A 18 21.59 -11.02 -7.93
CA ILE A 18 20.69 -11.39 -6.83
C ILE A 18 20.02 -10.17 -6.21
N TYR A 19 20.74 -9.02 -6.09
CA TYR A 19 20.23 -7.87 -5.38
C TYR A 19 18.90 -7.29 -5.95
N PRO A 20 18.68 -7.24 -7.27
CA PRO A 20 17.38 -6.86 -7.82
C PRO A 20 16.21 -7.70 -7.25
N TRP A 21 16.42 -8.99 -7.05
CA TRP A 21 15.41 -9.90 -6.49
C TRP A 21 15.23 -9.69 -4.97
N ILE A 22 16.30 -9.30 -4.24
CA ILE A 22 16.18 -8.87 -2.84
C ILE A 22 15.30 -7.63 -2.73
N VAL A 23 15.45 -6.66 -3.64
CA VAL A 23 14.56 -5.48 -3.69
C VAL A 23 13.10 -5.91 -3.89
N VAL A 24 12.83 -6.85 -4.81
CA VAL A 24 11.48 -7.37 -5.02
C VAL A 24 10.94 -8.05 -3.76
N ALA A 25 11.75 -8.86 -3.07
CA ALA A 25 11.36 -9.53 -1.82
C ALA A 25 11.06 -8.52 -0.70
N LEU A 26 11.88 -7.48 -0.55
CA LEU A 26 11.65 -6.40 0.42
C LEU A 26 10.36 -5.64 0.10
N LEU A 27 10.12 -5.30 -1.16
CA LEU A 27 8.90 -4.62 -1.59
C LEU A 27 7.66 -5.53 -1.52
N TRP A 28 7.84 -6.83 -1.68
CA TRP A 28 6.80 -7.83 -1.44
C TRP A 28 6.28 -7.78 0.00
N GLY A 29 7.19 -7.69 0.98
CA GLY A 29 6.81 -7.51 2.39
C GLY A 29 6.06 -6.20 2.65
N VAL A 30 6.44 -5.10 2.00
CA VAL A 30 5.70 -3.82 2.08
C VAL A 30 4.30 -3.96 1.48
N ALA A 31 4.20 -4.61 0.32
CA ALA A 31 2.93 -4.87 -0.35
C ALA A 31 1.98 -5.72 0.51
N LEU A 32 2.54 -6.75 1.15
CA LEU A 32 1.82 -7.61 2.09
C LEU A 32 1.24 -6.78 3.24
N LEU A 33 2.06 -5.99 3.93
CA LEU A 33 1.62 -5.15 5.04
C LEU A 33 0.55 -4.15 4.62
N ASN A 34 0.72 -3.51 3.45
CA ASN A 34 -0.22 -2.52 2.92
C ASN A 34 -1.63 -3.09 2.73
N TYR A 35 -1.76 -4.26 2.11
CA TYR A 35 -3.08 -4.87 1.86
C TYR A 35 -3.64 -5.60 3.09
N MET A 36 -2.77 -6.08 3.97
CA MET A 36 -3.19 -6.64 5.25
C MET A 36 -3.90 -5.60 6.11
N ASP A 37 -3.34 -4.39 6.26
CA ASP A 37 -3.94 -3.29 7.02
C ASP A 37 -5.32 -2.90 6.47
N ARG A 38 -5.47 -2.91 5.15
CA ARG A 38 -6.77 -2.61 4.50
C ARG A 38 -7.83 -3.66 4.81
N GLN A 39 -7.45 -4.94 4.75
CA GLN A 39 -8.39 -6.05 4.92
C GLN A 39 -8.77 -6.25 6.39
N MET A 40 -7.82 -6.07 7.31
CA MET A 40 -8.08 -6.23 8.74
C MET A 40 -9.23 -5.38 9.25
N LEU A 41 -9.30 -4.11 8.85
CA LEU A 41 -10.36 -3.22 9.30
C LEU A 41 -11.76 -3.76 8.95
N SER A 42 -11.93 -4.33 7.74
CA SER A 42 -13.21 -4.88 7.31
C SER A 42 -13.62 -6.12 8.09
N THR A 43 -12.65 -6.94 8.50
CA THR A 43 -12.91 -8.16 9.28
C THR A 43 -13.09 -7.89 10.77
N MET A 44 -12.50 -6.82 11.32
CA MET A 44 -12.63 -6.46 12.73
C MET A 44 -13.88 -5.59 13.04
N LYS A 45 -14.75 -5.32 12.06
CA LYS A 45 -15.95 -4.49 12.23
C LYS A 45 -16.76 -4.87 13.48
N ASP A 46 -17.07 -6.15 13.65
CA ASP A 46 -17.92 -6.61 14.75
C ASP A 46 -17.29 -6.41 16.12
N ALA A 47 -15.97 -6.58 16.22
CA ALA A 47 -15.25 -6.29 17.46
C ALA A 47 -15.20 -4.78 17.74
N MET A 48 -14.97 -3.96 16.72
CA MET A 48 -14.90 -2.51 16.86
C MET A 48 -16.25 -1.86 17.22
N GLN A 49 -17.37 -2.39 16.70
CA GLN A 49 -18.71 -1.84 16.97
C GLN A 49 -19.21 -2.08 18.41
N LEU A 50 -18.54 -2.97 19.16
CA LEU A 50 -18.84 -3.17 20.59
C LEU A 50 -18.36 -1.97 21.42
N ASP A 51 -17.22 -1.36 21.03
CA ASP A 51 -16.64 -0.24 21.72
C ASP A 51 -17.05 1.10 21.11
N ILE A 52 -17.23 1.13 19.77
CA ILE A 52 -17.59 2.33 19.00
C ILE A 52 -19.00 2.13 18.42
N ALA A 53 -20.03 2.55 19.17
CA ALA A 53 -21.42 2.32 18.85
C ALA A 53 -21.84 2.88 17.47
N GLU A 54 -21.22 3.97 16.99
CA GLU A 54 -21.50 4.55 15.68
C GLU A 54 -21.19 3.61 14.52
N LEU A 55 -20.30 2.60 14.70
CA LEU A 55 -19.98 1.60 13.71
C LEU A 55 -21.06 0.51 13.53
N GLN A 56 -22.06 0.47 14.39
CA GLN A 56 -23.27 -0.36 14.19
C GLN A 56 -24.05 0.11 12.96
N SER A 57 -23.96 1.38 12.61
CA SER A 57 -24.55 1.91 11.39
C SER A 57 -23.74 1.46 10.16
N ALA A 58 -24.38 0.70 9.25
CA ALA A 58 -23.78 0.35 7.96
C ALA A 58 -23.32 1.56 7.15
N THR A 59 -24.04 2.69 7.27
CA THR A 59 -23.66 3.96 6.63
C THR A 59 -22.35 4.50 7.18
N ASN A 60 -22.16 4.49 8.50
CA ASN A 60 -20.93 4.98 9.11
C ASN A 60 -19.74 4.07 8.79
N PHE A 61 -19.94 2.76 8.84
CA PHE A 61 -18.91 1.82 8.39
C PHE A 61 -18.56 2.03 6.91
N GLY A 62 -19.57 2.20 6.04
CA GLY A 62 -19.35 2.55 4.63
C GLY A 62 -18.56 3.86 4.45
N ARG A 63 -18.85 4.90 5.25
CA ARG A 63 -18.09 6.17 5.24
C ARG A 63 -16.63 5.96 5.67
N LEU A 64 -16.38 5.10 6.64
CA LEU A 64 -15.04 4.76 7.10
C LEU A 64 -14.23 4.04 6.02
N MET A 65 -14.86 3.15 5.25
CA MET A 65 -14.23 2.52 4.10
C MET A 65 -14.00 3.52 2.95
N ALA A 66 -14.99 4.36 2.68
CA ALA A 66 -14.98 5.31 1.58
C ALA A 66 -13.95 6.43 1.76
N VAL A 67 -13.76 6.96 2.98
CA VAL A 67 -12.81 8.07 3.21
C VAL A 67 -11.40 7.70 2.79
N PHE A 68 -10.96 6.49 3.10
CA PHE A 68 -9.66 5.99 2.66
C PHE A 68 -9.54 5.99 1.13
N LEU A 69 -10.54 5.44 0.42
CA LEU A 69 -10.54 5.35 -1.03
C LEU A 69 -10.55 6.71 -1.71
N TRP A 70 -11.35 7.63 -1.21
CA TRP A 70 -11.40 9.00 -1.74
C TRP A 70 -10.05 9.71 -1.58
N ILE A 71 -9.51 9.69 -0.38
CA ILE A 71 -8.21 10.33 -0.10
C ILE A 71 -7.10 9.66 -0.91
N TYR A 72 -7.04 8.33 -0.92
CA TYR A 72 -6.09 7.57 -1.72
C TYR A 72 -6.19 7.89 -3.22
N GLY A 73 -7.41 7.95 -3.75
CA GLY A 73 -7.66 8.27 -5.16
C GLY A 73 -7.21 9.69 -5.52
N PHE A 74 -7.56 10.69 -4.71
CA PHE A 74 -7.13 12.08 -4.93
C PHE A 74 -5.61 12.27 -4.76
N MET A 75 -5.01 11.54 -3.84
CA MET A 75 -3.56 11.60 -3.60
C MET A 75 -2.74 10.84 -4.64
N SER A 76 -3.30 9.84 -5.34
CA SER A 76 -2.55 9.02 -6.29
C SER A 76 -1.87 9.79 -7.43
N PRO A 77 -2.50 10.76 -8.11
CA PRO A 77 -1.81 11.59 -9.10
C PRO A 77 -0.68 12.44 -8.49
N VAL A 78 -0.91 12.98 -7.28
CA VAL A 78 0.09 13.77 -6.54
C VAL A 78 1.26 12.87 -6.14
N ALA A 79 0.96 11.67 -5.65
CA ALA A 79 1.94 10.66 -5.28
C ALA A 79 2.84 10.25 -6.45
N GLY A 80 2.27 10.08 -7.65
CA GLY A 80 3.05 9.85 -8.87
C GLY A 80 4.03 10.98 -9.16
N MET A 81 3.58 12.23 -9.12
CA MET A 81 4.45 13.39 -9.34
C MET A 81 5.55 13.53 -8.27
N ILE A 82 5.26 13.14 -7.02
CA ILE A 82 6.23 13.12 -5.92
C ILE A 82 7.25 12.01 -6.14
N ALA A 83 6.80 10.80 -6.50
CA ALA A 83 7.66 9.64 -6.77
C ALA A 83 8.64 9.89 -7.93
N ASP A 84 8.26 10.70 -8.91
CA ASP A 84 9.12 11.09 -10.03
C ASP A 84 10.22 12.08 -9.61
N ARG A 85 10.06 12.79 -8.49
CA ARG A 85 10.99 13.87 -8.07
C ARG A 85 11.85 13.51 -6.87
N LEU A 86 11.33 12.69 -5.98
CA LEU A 86 11.99 12.34 -4.73
C LEU A 86 12.71 10.99 -4.84
N ASN A 87 13.59 10.76 -3.90
CA ASN A 87 14.28 9.50 -3.70
C ASN A 87 13.26 8.41 -3.34
N ARG A 88 13.15 7.39 -4.19
CA ARG A 88 12.12 6.33 -4.09
C ARG A 88 12.24 5.51 -2.82
N LYS A 89 13.48 5.19 -2.40
CA LYS A 89 13.72 4.49 -1.14
C LYS A 89 13.11 5.24 0.05
N TRP A 90 13.45 6.53 0.19
CA TRP A 90 12.97 7.32 1.33
C TRP A 90 11.47 7.58 1.28
N LEU A 91 10.91 7.64 0.08
CA LEU A 91 9.47 7.75 -0.10
C LEU A 91 8.75 6.48 0.35
N ILE A 92 9.26 5.29 0.00
CA ILE A 92 8.73 3.99 0.42
C ILE A 92 8.86 3.83 1.93
N VAL A 93 10.05 4.07 2.48
CA VAL A 93 10.31 3.94 3.92
C VAL A 93 9.46 4.90 4.74
N GLY A 94 9.41 6.17 4.33
CA GLY A 94 8.60 7.19 5.01
C GLY A 94 7.11 6.90 4.94
N SER A 95 6.62 6.48 3.78
CA SER A 95 5.24 6.06 3.57
C SER A 95 4.89 4.89 4.51
N LEU A 96 5.69 3.80 4.50
CA LEU A 96 5.49 2.64 5.37
C LEU A 96 5.52 3.05 6.86
N PHE A 97 6.49 3.85 7.27
CA PHE A 97 6.58 4.29 8.66
C PHE A 97 5.35 5.09 9.10
N VAL A 98 4.91 6.04 8.28
CA VAL A 98 3.75 6.90 8.60
C VAL A 98 2.47 6.08 8.70
N TRP A 99 2.15 5.23 7.68
CA TRP A 99 0.90 4.46 7.79
C TRP A 99 0.96 3.44 8.93
N SER A 100 2.12 2.83 9.21
CA SER A 100 2.27 1.89 10.32
C SER A 100 2.13 2.59 11.68
N ALA A 101 2.64 3.82 11.82
CA ALA A 101 2.41 4.63 13.00
C ALA A 101 0.93 5.02 13.16
N VAL A 102 0.23 5.29 12.05
CA VAL A 102 -1.22 5.54 12.05
C VAL A 102 -1.98 4.28 12.44
N THR A 103 -1.60 3.11 11.89
CA THR A 103 -2.17 1.81 12.27
C THR A 103 -1.98 1.55 13.77
N PHE A 104 -0.78 1.79 14.30
CA PHE A 104 -0.51 1.71 15.74
C PHE A 104 -1.40 2.67 16.53
N GLY A 105 -1.53 3.92 16.06
CA GLY A 105 -2.40 4.94 16.65
C GLY A 105 -3.89 4.55 16.65
N MET A 106 -4.35 3.79 15.65
CA MET A 106 -5.73 3.29 15.62
C MET A 106 -6.04 2.37 16.81
N GLY A 107 -5.04 1.68 17.35
CA GLY A 107 -5.20 0.89 18.57
C GLY A 107 -5.54 1.71 19.83
N TYR A 108 -5.42 3.01 19.81
CA TYR A 108 -5.83 3.91 20.90
C TYR A 108 -7.15 4.67 20.62
N ALA A 109 -7.79 4.38 19.50
CA ALA A 109 -9.00 5.10 19.13
C ALA A 109 -10.20 4.62 19.94
N GLU A 110 -10.95 5.55 20.51
CA GLU A 110 -12.14 5.31 21.32
C GLU A 110 -13.42 5.81 20.63
N THR A 111 -13.29 6.63 19.58
CA THR A 111 -14.41 7.26 18.89
C THR A 111 -14.36 7.05 17.39
N PHE A 112 -15.54 7.05 16.76
CA PHE A 112 -15.66 7.01 15.30
C PHE A 112 -14.84 8.10 14.61
N THR A 113 -14.86 9.32 15.14
CA THR A 113 -14.14 10.46 14.56
C THR A 113 -12.64 10.25 14.55
N GLN A 114 -12.07 9.65 15.60
CA GLN A 114 -10.64 9.33 15.67
C GLN A 114 -10.28 8.28 14.59
N VAL A 115 -11.01 7.18 14.53
CA VAL A 115 -10.79 6.14 13.51
C VAL A 115 -10.93 6.71 12.11
N TYR A 116 -11.93 7.56 11.87
CA TYR A 116 -12.20 8.19 10.57
C TYR A 116 -11.01 9.04 10.09
N TRP A 117 -10.48 9.92 10.95
CA TRP A 117 -9.35 10.78 10.57
C TRP A 117 -8.03 10.00 10.45
N LEU A 118 -7.79 9.01 11.30
CA LEU A 118 -6.64 8.11 11.17
C LEU A 118 -6.73 7.34 9.84
N ARG A 119 -7.92 6.88 9.46
CA ARG A 119 -8.14 6.21 8.18
C ARG A 119 -7.91 7.14 6.97
N ALA A 120 -8.32 8.41 7.08
CA ALA A 120 -8.02 9.43 6.08
C ALA A 120 -6.51 9.65 5.92
N LEU A 121 -5.78 9.79 7.04
CA LEU A 121 -4.33 9.98 7.04
C LEU A 121 -3.60 8.74 6.46
N MET A 122 -4.09 7.54 6.74
CA MET A 122 -3.59 6.32 6.13
C MET A 122 -3.71 6.37 4.60
N GLY A 123 -4.85 6.85 4.06
CA GLY A 123 -5.04 7.02 2.61
C GLY A 123 -4.01 7.94 1.97
N VAL A 124 -3.60 9.02 2.65
CA VAL A 124 -2.54 9.93 2.18
C VAL A 124 -1.20 9.21 2.11
N SER A 125 -0.81 8.54 3.20
CA SER A 125 0.51 7.91 3.29
C SER A 125 0.64 6.69 2.37
N GLU A 126 -0.36 5.84 2.28
CA GLU A 126 -0.32 4.65 1.45
C GLU A 126 -0.33 4.94 -0.07
N ALA A 127 -0.93 6.06 -0.48
CA ALA A 127 -0.94 6.46 -1.89
C ALA A 127 0.46 6.65 -2.47
N LEU A 128 1.45 7.00 -1.64
CA LEU A 128 2.83 7.22 -2.05
C LEU A 128 3.58 5.91 -2.37
N TYR A 129 3.15 4.79 -1.80
CA TYR A 129 3.90 3.54 -1.89
C TYR A 129 3.89 2.92 -3.29
N ILE A 130 2.70 2.68 -3.88
CA ILE A 130 2.59 1.91 -5.13
C ILE A 130 3.38 2.54 -6.28
N PRO A 131 3.27 3.86 -6.57
CA PRO A 131 4.08 4.49 -7.61
C PRO A 131 5.58 4.37 -7.36
N ALA A 132 6.02 4.62 -6.12
CA ALA A 132 7.43 4.54 -5.76
C ALA A 132 7.97 3.12 -5.82
N GLY A 133 7.21 2.12 -5.33
CA GLY A 133 7.59 0.73 -5.34
C GLY A 133 7.71 0.15 -6.74
N LEU A 134 6.73 0.38 -7.61
CA LEU A 134 6.77 -0.07 -9.00
C LEU A 134 7.89 0.60 -9.79
N SER A 135 8.13 1.89 -9.55
CA SER A 135 9.25 2.61 -10.15
C SER A 135 10.59 2.02 -9.71
N LEU A 136 10.76 1.73 -8.41
CA LEU A 136 12.00 1.14 -7.90
C LEU A 136 12.24 -0.27 -8.45
N ILE A 137 11.18 -1.09 -8.60
CA ILE A 137 11.27 -2.40 -9.28
C ILE A 137 11.74 -2.21 -10.74
N ALA A 138 11.17 -1.22 -11.43
CA ALA A 138 11.54 -0.94 -12.83
C ALA A 138 12.98 -0.46 -12.99
N ASP A 139 13.57 0.21 -11.98
CA ASP A 139 14.95 0.65 -12.01
C ASP A 139 15.95 -0.49 -11.86
N TRP A 140 15.56 -1.54 -11.13
CA TRP A 140 16.39 -2.72 -10.91
C TRP A 140 16.14 -3.85 -11.92
N HIS A 141 14.96 -3.88 -12.55
CA HIS A 141 14.54 -4.90 -13.50
C HIS A 141 14.18 -4.27 -14.85
N GLN A 142 14.98 -4.58 -15.85
CA GLN A 142 14.76 -4.13 -17.24
C GLN A 142 14.27 -5.29 -18.10
N ASP A 143 13.58 -4.97 -19.18
CA ASP A 143 13.13 -5.89 -20.25
C ASP A 143 12.43 -7.16 -19.74
N LYS A 144 13.08 -8.32 -19.93
CA LYS A 144 12.47 -9.64 -19.72
C LYS A 144 12.13 -9.96 -18.25
N SER A 145 12.83 -9.39 -17.27
CA SER A 145 12.62 -9.68 -15.85
C SER A 145 11.60 -8.77 -15.18
N ARG A 146 11.30 -7.60 -15.76
CA ARG A 146 10.43 -6.60 -15.16
C ARG A 146 9.00 -7.11 -14.91
N SER A 147 8.40 -7.78 -15.90
CA SER A 147 7.05 -8.31 -15.75
C SER A 147 6.97 -9.38 -14.66
N LEU A 148 7.97 -10.25 -14.56
CA LEU A 148 8.05 -11.27 -13.50
C LEU A 148 8.23 -10.63 -12.14
N ALA A 149 9.11 -9.63 -12.00
CA ALA A 149 9.37 -8.91 -10.75
C ALA A 149 8.10 -8.20 -10.24
N VAL A 150 7.38 -7.52 -11.14
CA VAL A 150 6.08 -6.90 -10.82
C VAL A 150 5.05 -7.97 -10.44
N GLY A 151 4.99 -9.09 -11.18
CA GLY A 151 4.10 -10.21 -10.87
C GLY A 151 4.34 -10.77 -9.46
N ILE A 152 5.60 -11.02 -9.09
CA ILE A 152 5.96 -11.46 -7.72
C ILE A 152 5.55 -10.41 -6.69
N HIS A 153 5.83 -9.14 -6.92
CA HIS A 153 5.39 -8.06 -6.03
C HIS A 153 3.87 -8.06 -5.83
N MET A 154 3.09 -8.27 -6.89
CA MET A 154 1.62 -8.34 -6.81
C MET A 154 1.13 -9.52 -5.97
N THR A 155 1.85 -10.65 -5.92
CA THR A 155 1.47 -11.75 -5.02
C THR A 155 1.53 -11.33 -3.55
N GLY A 156 2.41 -10.37 -3.20
CA GLY A 156 2.46 -9.78 -1.85
C GLY A 156 1.15 -9.10 -1.46
N LEU A 157 0.53 -8.37 -2.38
CA LEU A 157 -0.77 -7.73 -2.16
C LEU A 157 -1.86 -8.77 -1.81
N TYR A 158 -1.96 -9.85 -2.61
CA TYR A 158 -2.96 -10.90 -2.39
C TYR A 158 -2.68 -11.70 -1.12
N THR A 159 -1.41 -11.98 -0.82
CA THR A 159 -1.02 -12.64 0.43
C THR A 159 -1.37 -11.77 1.64
N GLY A 160 -1.11 -10.46 1.57
CA GLY A 160 -1.49 -9.51 2.61
C GLY A 160 -3.01 -9.48 2.82
N GLN A 161 -3.78 -9.45 1.73
CA GLN A 161 -5.25 -9.51 1.81
C GLN A 161 -5.72 -10.80 2.48
N ALA A 162 -5.15 -11.96 2.12
CA ALA A 162 -5.48 -13.24 2.72
C ALA A 162 -5.17 -13.27 4.23
N ILE A 163 -3.99 -12.81 4.64
CA ILE A 163 -3.59 -12.74 6.07
C ILE A 163 -4.46 -11.74 6.83
N GLY A 164 -4.80 -10.60 6.23
CA GLY A 164 -5.70 -9.61 6.81
C GLY A 164 -7.11 -10.15 7.10
N GLY A 165 -7.52 -11.23 6.41
CA GLY A 165 -8.74 -11.97 6.71
C GLY A 165 -8.81 -12.52 8.14
N PHE A 166 -7.65 -12.82 8.74
CA PHE A 166 -7.56 -13.31 10.11
C PHE A 166 -7.63 -12.19 11.17
N GLY A 167 -7.81 -10.93 10.78
CA GLY A 167 -7.95 -9.80 11.70
C GLY A 167 -9.03 -10.04 12.77
N ALA A 168 -10.19 -10.56 12.36
CA ALA A 168 -11.27 -10.92 13.29
C ALA A 168 -10.86 -12.02 14.29
N THR A 169 -10.09 -13.01 13.86
CA THR A 169 -9.58 -14.09 14.72
C THR A 169 -8.64 -13.53 15.79
N VAL A 170 -7.75 -12.63 15.42
CA VAL A 170 -6.85 -11.95 16.37
C VAL A 170 -7.65 -11.04 17.31
N ALA A 171 -8.61 -10.30 16.80
CA ALA A 171 -9.46 -9.43 17.60
C ALA A 171 -10.33 -10.21 18.60
N ALA A 172 -10.82 -11.39 18.23
CA ALA A 172 -11.58 -12.26 19.12
C ALA A 172 -10.69 -12.91 20.23
N ALA A 173 -9.44 -13.22 19.92
CA ALA A 173 -8.52 -13.83 20.88
C ALA A 173 -7.95 -12.83 21.90
N TYR A 174 -7.73 -11.58 21.49
CA TYR A 174 -7.10 -10.54 22.32
C TYR A 174 -7.97 -9.28 22.40
N SER A 175 -7.94 -8.44 21.37
CA SER A 175 -8.82 -7.29 21.11
C SER A 175 -8.46 -6.68 19.75
N TRP A 176 -9.34 -5.90 19.15
CA TRP A 176 -9.04 -5.15 17.94
C TRP A 176 -7.98 -4.04 18.18
N HIS A 177 -7.93 -3.44 19.39
CA HIS A 177 -6.89 -2.53 19.81
C HIS A 177 -5.49 -3.19 19.75
N THR A 178 -5.38 -4.37 20.36
CA THR A 178 -4.13 -5.15 20.37
C THR A 178 -3.71 -5.55 18.96
N ALA A 179 -4.65 -5.93 18.12
CA ALA A 179 -4.37 -6.24 16.71
C ALA A 179 -3.72 -5.04 16.00
N PHE A 180 -4.30 -3.84 16.09
CA PHE A 180 -3.73 -2.64 15.48
C PHE A 180 -2.36 -2.26 16.07
N HIS A 181 -2.15 -2.42 17.38
CA HIS A 181 -0.83 -2.21 17.99
C HIS A 181 0.23 -3.15 17.42
N TRP A 182 -0.05 -4.43 17.34
CA TRP A 182 0.91 -5.41 16.83
C TRP A 182 1.25 -5.16 15.37
N PHE A 183 0.26 -4.93 14.53
CA PHE A 183 0.49 -4.70 13.11
C PHE A 183 1.21 -3.38 12.85
N GLY A 184 0.87 -2.33 13.60
CA GLY A 184 1.59 -1.07 13.54
C GLY A 184 3.07 -1.22 13.93
N ILE A 185 3.37 -1.95 15.03
CA ILE A 185 4.75 -2.23 15.45
C ILE A 185 5.50 -3.03 14.39
N ILE A 186 4.89 -4.09 13.83
CA ILE A 186 5.52 -4.89 12.79
C ILE A 186 5.90 -4.02 11.58
N GLY A 187 5.00 -3.14 11.15
CA GLY A 187 5.27 -2.23 10.03
C GLY A 187 6.36 -1.20 10.35
N ILE A 188 6.37 -0.63 11.57
CA ILE A 188 7.42 0.30 12.01
C ILE A 188 8.78 -0.42 12.01
N VAL A 189 8.87 -1.61 12.60
CA VAL A 189 10.11 -2.42 12.61
C VAL A 189 10.55 -2.73 11.18
N TYR A 190 9.60 -3.08 10.31
CA TYR A 190 9.90 -3.37 8.91
C TYR A 190 10.42 -2.12 8.16
N ALA A 191 9.91 -0.93 8.47
CA ALA A 191 10.45 0.31 7.93
C ALA A 191 11.93 0.51 8.29
N PHE A 192 12.34 0.20 9.52
CA PHE A 192 13.76 0.23 9.91
C PHE A 192 14.60 -0.82 9.17
N ILE A 193 14.07 -2.02 8.94
CA ILE A 193 14.73 -3.03 8.10
C ILE A 193 14.97 -2.48 6.69
N LEU A 194 13.97 -1.80 6.11
CA LEU A 194 14.12 -1.17 4.78
C LEU A 194 15.15 -0.04 4.76
N VAL A 195 15.29 0.74 5.84
CA VAL A 195 16.35 1.76 5.93
C VAL A 195 17.72 1.14 5.67
N VAL A 196 17.97 -0.05 6.22
CA VAL A 196 19.27 -0.73 6.12
C VAL A 196 19.42 -1.45 4.77
N PHE A 197 18.42 -2.23 4.38
CA PHE A 197 18.57 -3.19 3.27
C PHE A 197 18.07 -2.67 1.92
N LEU A 198 17.11 -1.74 1.89
CA LEU A 198 16.59 -1.21 0.62
C LEU A 198 17.56 -0.16 0.08
N ARG A 199 17.94 -0.28 -1.18
CA ARG A 199 18.84 0.67 -1.86
C ARG A 199 18.27 1.06 -3.21
N GLU A 200 18.65 2.23 -3.68
CA GLU A 200 18.36 2.70 -5.03
C GLU A 200 19.40 2.24 -6.04
N ASN A 201 18.98 2.16 -7.29
CA ASN A 201 19.88 1.93 -8.41
C ASN A 201 20.53 3.27 -8.79
N LYS A 202 21.78 3.47 -8.34
CA LYS A 202 22.53 4.73 -8.57
C LYS A 202 22.75 5.02 -10.06
N GLU A 203 22.97 3.99 -10.86
CA GLU A 203 23.20 4.12 -12.30
C GLU A 203 21.94 4.65 -12.99
N HIS A 204 20.78 4.10 -12.64
CA HIS A 204 19.50 4.56 -13.18
C HIS A 204 19.17 5.99 -12.73
N MET A 205 19.47 6.33 -11.47
CA MET A 205 19.31 7.69 -10.95
C MET A 205 20.19 8.72 -11.68
N GLU A 206 21.43 8.37 -12.01
CA GLU A 206 22.32 9.25 -12.73
C GLU A 206 21.85 9.46 -14.17
N ILE A 207 21.39 8.41 -14.84
CA ILE A 207 20.78 8.50 -16.18
C ILE A 207 19.53 9.39 -16.15
N GLU A 208 18.66 9.23 -15.15
CA GLU A 208 17.49 10.10 -14.99
C GLU A 208 17.87 11.55 -14.71
N ARG A 209 18.91 11.78 -13.89
CA ARG A 209 19.43 13.12 -13.61
C ARG A 209 19.92 13.79 -14.88
N LEU A 210 20.75 13.12 -15.65
CA LEU A 210 21.28 13.64 -16.92
C LEU A 210 20.13 13.95 -17.90
N ARG A 211 19.12 13.08 -17.99
CA ARG A 211 17.91 13.35 -18.80
C ARG A 211 17.10 14.54 -18.33
N ARG A 212 17.15 14.90 -17.03
CA ARG A 212 16.45 16.08 -16.49
C ARG A 212 17.22 17.38 -16.77
N GLU A 213 18.55 17.30 -16.87
CA GLU A 213 19.41 18.43 -17.20
C GLU A 213 19.34 18.81 -18.68
N GLU A 214 18.90 17.88 -19.57
CA GLU A 214 18.59 18.22 -20.95
C GLU A 214 17.47 19.28 -21.01
N PRO A 215 17.62 20.32 -21.86
CA PRO A 215 16.63 21.40 -21.96
C PRO A 215 15.29 20.85 -22.48
N LYS A 216 14.46 20.36 -21.57
CA LYS A 216 13.08 19.98 -21.90
C LYS A 216 12.28 21.25 -22.14
N GLN A 217 11.60 21.33 -23.28
CA GLN A 217 10.51 22.30 -23.44
C GLN A 217 9.60 22.17 -22.21
N LYS A 218 9.46 23.26 -21.45
CA LYS A 218 8.57 23.35 -20.28
C LYS A 218 7.14 23.05 -20.75
N SER A 219 6.78 21.78 -20.83
CA SER A 219 5.39 21.41 -21.03
C SER A 219 4.63 21.70 -19.74
N SER A 220 3.69 22.61 -19.79
CA SER A 220 2.77 22.87 -18.68
C SER A 220 2.07 21.57 -18.30
N VAL A 221 1.96 21.27 -17.00
CA VAL A 221 1.17 20.13 -16.48
C VAL A 221 -0.25 20.14 -17.09
N PHE A 222 -0.85 21.32 -17.23
CA PHE A 222 -2.15 21.48 -17.88
C PHE A 222 -2.16 21.03 -19.36
N LYS A 223 -1.07 21.26 -20.11
CA LYS A 223 -0.96 20.79 -21.50
C LYS A 223 -0.84 19.27 -21.55
N GLY A 224 -0.10 18.67 -20.62
CA GLY A 224 -0.01 17.20 -20.47
C GLY A 224 -1.35 16.57 -20.12
N LEU A 225 -2.08 17.12 -19.16
CA LEU A 225 -3.44 16.68 -18.81
C LEU A 225 -4.42 16.84 -20.00
N SER A 226 -4.38 17.97 -20.70
CA SER A 226 -5.22 18.18 -21.88
C SER A 226 -4.96 17.12 -22.96
N LEU A 227 -3.70 16.79 -23.25
CA LEU A 227 -3.34 15.74 -24.20
C LEU A 227 -3.81 14.35 -23.73
N LEU A 228 -3.70 14.07 -22.44
CA LEU A 228 -4.15 12.81 -21.86
C LEU A 228 -5.67 12.65 -21.99
N PHE A 229 -6.44 13.65 -21.58
CA PHE A 229 -7.91 13.63 -21.66
C PHE A 229 -8.46 13.69 -23.08
N SER A 230 -7.69 14.19 -24.03
CA SER A 230 -8.05 14.18 -25.46
C SER A 230 -7.82 12.82 -26.12
N ASN A 231 -7.11 11.90 -25.46
CA ASN A 231 -6.78 10.59 -26.03
C ASN A 231 -7.86 9.57 -25.70
N VAL A 232 -8.55 9.06 -26.72
CA VAL A 232 -9.61 8.03 -26.56
C VAL A 232 -9.07 6.77 -25.87
N ALA A 233 -7.83 6.35 -26.19
CA ALA A 233 -7.22 5.17 -25.56
C ALA A 233 -7.11 5.33 -24.04
N PHE A 234 -6.87 6.54 -23.52
CA PHE A 234 -6.86 6.81 -22.09
C PHE A 234 -8.22 6.47 -21.45
N TRP A 235 -9.32 6.91 -22.05
CA TRP A 235 -10.66 6.65 -21.52
C TRP A 235 -11.04 5.17 -21.59
N VAL A 236 -10.67 4.48 -22.68
CA VAL A 236 -10.91 3.04 -22.81
C VAL A 236 -10.18 2.27 -21.69
N ILE A 237 -8.91 2.58 -21.48
CA ILE A 237 -8.10 1.94 -20.41
C ILE A 237 -8.66 2.29 -19.03
N LEU A 238 -9.02 3.56 -18.81
CA LEU A 238 -9.59 4.00 -17.54
C LEU A 238 -10.87 3.25 -17.22
N PHE A 239 -11.82 3.16 -18.16
CA PHE A 239 -13.07 2.43 -17.94
C PHE A 239 -12.87 0.93 -17.81
N TYR A 240 -11.93 0.36 -18.57
CA TYR A 240 -11.59 -1.07 -18.45
C TYR A 240 -11.14 -1.46 -17.04
N PHE A 241 -10.36 -0.60 -16.37
CA PHE A 241 -9.93 -0.85 -15.00
C PHE A 241 -10.94 -0.35 -13.95
N ALA A 242 -11.61 0.76 -14.17
CA ALA A 242 -12.54 1.35 -13.21
C ALA A 242 -13.83 0.53 -13.06
N ALA A 243 -14.41 0.05 -14.15
CA ALA A 243 -15.70 -0.64 -14.12
C ALA A 243 -15.69 -1.91 -13.24
N PRO A 244 -14.72 -2.83 -13.32
CA PRO A 244 -14.68 -3.99 -12.43
C PRO A 244 -14.16 -3.63 -11.03
N SER A 245 -13.38 -2.55 -10.87
CA SER A 245 -12.79 -2.18 -9.59
C SER A 245 -13.84 -1.66 -8.60
N LEU A 246 -14.81 -0.88 -9.06
CA LEU A 246 -15.86 -0.31 -8.19
C LEU A 246 -16.67 -1.40 -7.45
N PRO A 247 -17.34 -2.36 -8.15
CA PRO A 247 -18.04 -3.44 -7.46
C PRO A 247 -17.09 -4.35 -6.69
N GLY A 248 -15.87 -4.59 -7.21
CA GLY A 248 -14.86 -5.41 -6.54
C GLY A 248 -14.46 -4.87 -5.17
N TRP A 249 -14.27 -3.54 -5.03
CA TRP A 249 -13.99 -2.93 -3.74
C TRP A 249 -15.17 -3.00 -2.77
N ALA A 250 -16.40 -2.75 -3.25
CA ALA A 250 -17.58 -2.88 -2.42
C ALA A 250 -17.72 -4.33 -1.91
N THR A 251 -17.63 -5.30 -2.81
CA THR A 251 -17.71 -6.71 -2.45
C THR A 251 -16.65 -7.10 -1.43
N LYS A 252 -15.38 -6.77 -1.66
CA LYS A 252 -14.28 -7.13 -0.73
C LYS A 252 -14.49 -6.58 0.68
N ASN A 253 -14.98 -5.36 0.81
CA ASN A 253 -15.18 -4.74 2.13
C ASN A 253 -16.38 -5.33 2.89
N TRP A 254 -17.40 -5.80 2.18
CA TRP A 254 -18.62 -6.32 2.78
C TRP A 254 -18.72 -7.85 2.78
N LEU A 255 -17.86 -8.54 2.04
CA LEU A 255 -17.92 -10.00 1.91
C LEU A 255 -17.78 -10.73 3.26
N PRO A 256 -16.90 -10.33 4.20
CA PRO A 256 -16.85 -10.93 5.53
C PRO A 256 -18.19 -10.83 6.26
N THR A 257 -18.81 -9.64 6.25
CA THR A 257 -20.11 -9.40 6.87
C THR A 257 -21.20 -10.23 6.20
N LEU A 258 -21.24 -10.28 4.87
CA LEU A 258 -22.22 -11.09 4.13
C LEU A 258 -22.09 -12.59 4.44
N PHE A 259 -20.88 -13.11 4.59
CA PHE A 259 -20.67 -14.51 4.98
C PHE A 259 -21.11 -14.76 6.41
N ALA A 260 -20.77 -13.88 7.34
CA ALA A 260 -21.19 -14.01 8.74
C ALA A 260 -22.72 -14.03 8.86
N GLU A 261 -23.41 -13.10 8.20
CA GLU A 261 -24.88 -12.98 8.27
C GLU A 261 -25.61 -14.10 7.52
N ASN A 262 -25.20 -14.44 6.28
CA ASN A 262 -25.92 -15.44 5.48
C ASN A 262 -25.65 -16.88 5.90
N LEU A 263 -24.44 -17.18 6.41
CA LEU A 263 -24.06 -18.51 6.86
C LEU A 263 -24.28 -18.70 8.37
N ASN A 264 -24.64 -17.62 9.07
CA ASN A 264 -24.80 -17.59 10.53
C ASN A 264 -23.56 -18.12 11.27
N ILE A 265 -22.36 -17.69 10.82
CA ILE A 265 -21.07 -18.06 11.40
C ILE A 265 -20.39 -16.83 12.04
N PRO A 266 -19.49 -17.04 13.03
CA PRO A 266 -18.78 -15.93 13.63
C PRO A 266 -17.83 -15.26 12.63
N MET A 267 -17.58 -13.96 12.82
CA MET A 267 -16.70 -13.17 11.95
C MET A 267 -15.27 -13.73 11.92
N SER A 268 -14.82 -14.41 12.98
CA SER A 268 -13.52 -15.10 13.04
C SER A 268 -13.36 -16.22 12.02
N GLU A 269 -14.46 -16.80 11.55
CA GLU A 269 -14.52 -17.78 10.46
C GLU A 269 -14.83 -17.13 9.12
N ALA A 270 -15.78 -16.20 9.09
CA ALA A 270 -16.19 -15.50 7.89
C ALA A 270 -15.07 -14.66 7.28
N GLY A 271 -14.21 -14.03 8.11
CA GLY A 271 -13.08 -13.24 7.68
C GLY A 271 -12.10 -14.02 6.79
N PRO A 272 -11.47 -15.10 7.29
CA PRO A 272 -10.61 -15.95 6.47
C PRO A 272 -11.30 -16.51 5.23
N MET A 273 -12.56 -16.99 5.34
CA MET A 273 -13.32 -17.52 4.21
C MET A 273 -13.47 -16.48 3.10
N SER A 274 -13.72 -15.23 3.44
CA SER A 274 -13.91 -14.15 2.47
C SER A 274 -12.65 -13.75 1.70
N THR A 275 -11.48 -14.22 2.12
CA THR A 275 -10.20 -13.88 1.51
C THR A 275 -9.58 -15.02 0.69
N ILE A 276 -10.15 -16.24 0.80
CA ILE A 276 -9.73 -17.42 0.04
C ILE A 276 -10.52 -17.52 -1.28
N THR A 277 -11.68 -16.91 -1.35
CA THR A 277 -12.53 -16.83 -2.55
C THR A 277 -12.16 -15.64 -3.42
#